data_0dc397d5e250969176fe771a1a84dac1
#
_entry.id   0dc397d5e250969176fe771a1a84dac1
#
_cell.length_a   1.000
_cell.length_b   1.000
_cell.length_c   1.000
_cell.angle_alpha   90.00
_cell.angle_beta   90.00
_cell.angle_gamma   90.00
#
_symmetry.space_group_name_H-M   'P 1'
#
loop_
_entity.id
_entity.type
_entity.pdbx_description
1 polymer ?
#
loop_
_entity_poly.entity_id
_entity_poly.type
_entity_poly.pdbx_seq_one_letter_code
_entity_poly.pdbx_strand_id
1 'polypeptide(L)'
;HSQIVRLMEKPRRVIVPLLAILLGAGILSYTVGKDFLPPLDEGAIWIQVQLPPGISIEKSKEMGAELRKTLKEFKEVSYVMTQVGRDDEGAEAFSLSHVECGVGLKPYSTWEFGKTKADLIEEMAAKLETMPGYSVGFSQPIIDMVMDQIAGAHSDLALKIYSDDITESRHIADQVANVLKEIPGAADVAVDQEPPLPQLQIIADRARIAQYGLNVSDVADLIELAIGGASISQIFVGSKSYDVICRFDDASRNSPERIGNLLLTTGSGTKIPLSQVAEIKMTTGASTITREMNKRHLTVRVNLRGVDLTAFLNKANALIDKEVKYDHDSVHLKWAGQFENQHRAYARLGAVVPLALGLMLLLLFAACGKFRQAALMM
;
A
#
# COMPACT_ATOMS: atom_id res chain seq x y z
N HIS A 1 -54.02 -13.62 -27.01
CA HIS A 1 -54.61 -12.39 -27.59
C HIS A 1 -55.71 -11.82 -26.68
N SER A 2 -56.72 -12.62 -26.23
CA SER A 2 -57.83 -12.19 -25.38
C SER A 2 -57.38 -11.62 -23.98
N GLN A 3 -56.29 -12.13 -23.41
CA GLN A 3 -55.78 -11.64 -22.15
C GLN A 3 -55.11 -10.23 -22.30
N ILE A 4 -54.40 -10.01 -23.43
CA ILE A 4 -53.78 -8.73 -23.73
C ILE A 4 -54.86 -7.65 -23.93
N VAL A 5 -55.92 -7.95 -24.69
CA VAL A 5 -57.05 -7.03 -24.92
C VAL A 5 -57.73 -6.65 -23.59
N ARG A 6 -57.98 -7.64 -22.69
CA ARG A 6 -58.57 -7.36 -21.35
C ARG A 6 -57.68 -6.53 -20.43
N LEU A 7 -56.34 -6.66 -20.59
CA LEU A 7 -55.37 -5.83 -19.83
C LEU A 7 -55.32 -4.38 -20.37
N MET A 8 -55.47 -4.23 -21.68
CA MET A 8 -55.54 -2.90 -22.32
C MET A 8 -56.81 -2.12 -21.94
N GLU A 9 -57.94 -2.81 -21.74
CA GLU A 9 -59.19 -2.20 -21.28
C GLU A 9 -59.11 -1.71 -19.82
N LYS A 10 -58.25 -2.28 -19.01
CA LYS A 10 -58.10 -1.90 -17.58
C LYS A 10 -56.63 -1.56 -17.23
N PRO A 11 -56.06 -0.46 -17.75
CA PRO A 11 -54.65 -0.13 -17.60
C PRO A 11 -54.17 -0.01 -16.16
N ARG A 12 -55.04 0.33 -15.19
CA ARG A 12 -54.70 0.37 -13.78
C ARG A 12 -54.27 -0.99 -13.22
N ARG A 13 -54.73 -2.11 -13.78
CA ARG A 13 -54.36 -3.47 -13.32
C ARG A 13 -52.92 -3.84 -13.73
N VAL A 14 -52.36 -3.15 -14.70
CA VAL A 14 -50.96 -3.31 -15.14
C VAL A 14 -50.05 -2.24 -14.49
N ILE A 15 -50.50 -1.00 -14.50
CA ILE A 15 -49.70 0.14 -14.03
C ILE A 15 -49.46 0.08 -12.53
N VAL A 16 -50.49 -0.29 -11.72
CA VAL A 16 -50.35 -0.30 -10.23
C VAL A 16 -49.32 -1.37 -9.78
N PRO A 17 -49.36 -2.64 -10.21
CA PRO A 17 -48.32 -3.62 -9.85
C PRO A 17 -46.94 -3.25 -10.39
N LEU A 18 -46.85 -2.68 -11.61
CA LEU A 18 -45.59 -2.23 -12.17
C LEU A 18 -44.96 -1.11 -11.32
N LEU A 19 -45.75 -0.10 -10.91
CA LEU A 19 -45.29 0.94 -9.99
C LEU A 19 -44.92 0.39 -8.61
N ALA A 20 -45.65 -0.60 -8.10
CA ALA A 20 -45.34 -1.26 -6.84
C ALA A 20 -43.99 -2.01 -6.91
N ILE A 21 -43.73 -2.71 -8.03
CA ILE A 21 -42.47 -3.40 -8.28
C ILE A 21 -41.32 -2.40 -8.42
N LEU A 22 -41.51 -1.31 -9.15
CA LEU A 22 -40.49 -0.24 -9.28
C LEU A 22 -40.18 0.44 -7.96
N LEU A 23 -41.21 0.74 -7.16
CA LEU A 23 -41.04 1.26 -5.80
C LEU A 23 -40.33 0.27 -4.87
N GLY A 24 -40.72 -1.00 -4.93
CA GLY A 24 -40.06 -2.08 -4.19
C GLY A 24 -38.58 -2.25 -4.59
N ALA A 25 -38.29 -2.24 -5.89
CA ALA A 25 -36.90 -2.29 -6.39
C ALA A 25 -36.10 -1.06 -5.98
N GLY A 26 -36.71 0.14 -5.98
CA GLY A 26 -36.10 1.38 -5.50
C GLY A 26 -35.75 1.30 -4.00
N ILE A 27 -36.64 0.78 -3.17
CA ILE A 27 -36.38 0.59 -1.74
C ILE A 27 -35.29 -0.47 -1.52
N LEU A 28 -35.36 -1.60 -2.23
CA LEU A 28 -34.33 -2.65 -2.15
C LEU A 28 -32.96 -2.15 -2.59
N SER A 29 -32.88 -1.27 -3.58
CA SER A 29 -31.59 -0.70 -4.03
C SER A 29 -30.90 0.16 -2.97
N TYR A 30 -31.62 0.65 -1.97
CA TYR A 30 -31.08 1.37 -0.82
C TYR A 30 -30.50 0.45 0.25
N THR A 31 -30.97 -0.78 0.33
CA THR A 31 -30.55 -1.78 1.32
C THR A 31 -29.44 -2.70 0.82
N VAL A 32 -29.21 -2.75 -0.47
CA VAL A 32 -28.13 -3.53 -1.08
C VAL A 32 -26.81 -2.76 -0.94
N GLY A 33 -25.81 -3.38 -0.32
CA GLY A 33 -24.44 -2.83 -0.24
C GLY A 33 -23.90 -2.50 -1.64
N LYS A 34 -23.14 -1.42 -1.72
CA LYS A 34 -22.62 -0.91 -3.01
C LYS A 34 -21.11 -1.14 -3.08
N ASP A 35 -20.71 -2.39 -3.30
CA ASP A 35 -19.31 -2.66 -3.60
C ASP A 35 -18.98 -2.17 -5.02
N PHE A 36 -17.88 -1.42 -5.14
CA PHE A 36 -17.44 -0.85 -6.42
C PHE A 36 -16.92 -1.93 -7.38
N LEU A 37 -16.19 -2.89 -6.83
CA LEU A 37 -15.69 -4.06 -7.54
C LEU A 37 -16.07 -5.31 -6.75
N PRO A 38 -16.61 -6.35 -7.40
CA PRO A 38 -16.81 -7.62 -6.71
C PRO A 38 -15.45 -8.14 -6.24
N PRO A 39 -15.36 -8.74 -5.04
CA PRO A 39 -14.13 -9.35 -4.57
C PRO A 39 -13.72 -10.46 -5.55
N LEU A 40 -12.64 -10.22 -6.29
CA LEU A 40 -12.04 -11.24 -7.16
C LEU A 40 -11.29 -12.21 -6.26
N ASP A 41 -11.48 -13.51 -6.49
CA ASP A 41 -10.71 -14.54 -5.81
C ASP A 41 -9.62 -15.08 -6.74
N GLU A 42 -8.37 -14.80 -6.41
CA GLU A 42 -7.21 -15.18 -7.21
C GLU A 42 -6.66 -16.58 -6.84
N GLY A 43 -7.31 -17.31 -5.90
CA GLY A 43 -6.82 -18.60 -5.42
C GLY A 43 -5.48 -18.53 -4.69
N ALA A 44 -5.06 -17.35 -4.28
CA ALA A 44 -3.84 -17.06 -3.55
C ALA A 44 -4.09 -15.99 -2.47
N ILE A 45 -3.21 -15.92 -1.49
CA ILE A 45 -3.19 -14.85 -0.48
C ILE A 45 -1.85 -14.14 -0.59
N TRP A 46 -1.88 -12.82 -0.52
CA TRP A 46 -0.70 -11.96 -0.40
C TRP A 46 -0.68 -11.37 1.00
N ILE A 47 0.40 -11.60 1.74
CA ILE A 47 0.56 -11.12 3.11
C ILE A 47 1.73 -10.14 3.13
N GLN A 48 1.46 -8.93 3.51
CA GLN A 48 2.47 -7.93 3.81
C GLN A 48 2.80 -7.98 5.29
N VAL A 49 4.05 -8.14 5.60
CA VAL A 49 4.53 -8.29 6.97
C VAL A 49 5.51 -7.18 7.28
N GLN A 50 5.21 -6.41 8.30
CA GLN A 50 6.10 -5.42 8.88
C GLN A 50 6.76 -6.00 10.12
N LEU A 51 8.07 -6.17 10.08
CA LEU A 51 8.92 -6.59 11.18
C LEU A 51 9.38 -5.37 12.00
N PRO A 52 10.04 -5.55 13.16
CA PRO A 52 10.53 -4.44 13.96
C PRO A 52 11.49 -3.54 13.17
N PRO A 53 11.33 -2.20 13.27
CA PRO A 53 12.17 -1.24 12.56
C PRO A 53 13.67 -1.39 12.92
N GLY A 54 14.53 -1.22 11.91
CA GLY A 54 15.98 -1.35 12.10
C GLY A 54 16.51 -2.76 12.27
N ILE A 55 15.69 -3.76 11.96
CA ILE A 55 16.09 -5.17 11.96
C ILE A 55 17.20 -5.45 10.93
N SER A 56 18.12 -6.36 11.24
CA SER A 56 19.14 -6.80 10.28
C SER A 56 18.58 -7.76 9.23
N ILE A 57 19.24 -7.85 8.08
CA ILE A 57 18.83 -8.77 7.01
C ILE A 57 18.85 -10.23 7.46
N GLU A 58 19.81 -10.61 8.31
CA GLU A 58 19.92 -11.97 8.86
C GLU A 58 18.70 -12.30 9.71
N LYS A 59 18.29 -11.37 10.59
CA LYS A 59 17.12 -11.58 11.43
C LYS A 59 15.82 -11.56 10.64
N SER A 60 15.70 -10.68 9.64
CA SER A 60 14.54 -10.66 8.73
C SER A 60 14.41 -11.98 7.95
N LYS A 61 15.53 -12.54 7.47
CA LYS A 61 15.55 -13.87 6.81
C LYS A 61 15.12 -14.99 7.75
N GLU A 62 15.59 -14.97 9.01
CA GLU A 62 15.18 -15.92 10.03
C GLU A 62 13.67 -15.86 10.30
N MET A 63 13.17 -14.65 10.54
CA MET A 63 11.73 -14.42 10.76
C MET A 63 10.90 -14.79 9.53
N GLY A 64 11.36 -14.45 8.32
CA GLY A 64 10.71 -14.88 7.08
C GLY A 64 10.68 -16.42 6.92
N ALA A 65 11.70 -17.12 7.38
CA ALA A 65 11.71 -18.59 7.39
C ALA A 65 10.72 -19.18 8.41
N GLU A 66 10.62 -18.57 9.60
CA GLU A 66 9.64 -18.93 10.61
C GLU A 66 8.20 -18.70 10.12
N LEU A 67 7.94 -17.53 9.48
CA LEU A 67 6.67 -17.23 8.85
C LEU A 67 6.26 -18.31 7.83
N ARG A 68 7.17 -18.67 6.91
CA ARG A 68 6.91 -19.76 5.93
C ARG A 68 6.58 -21.07 6.58
N LYS A 69 7.27 -21.41 7.68
CA LYS A 69 7.02 -22.65 8.42
C LYS A 69 5.62 -22.64 9.04
N THR A 70 5.25 -21.55 9.71
CA THR A 70 3.95 -21.39 10.37
C THR A 70 2.80 -21.45 9.36
N LEU A 71 2.92 -20.73 8.24
CA LEU A 71 1.87 -20.70 7.21
C LEU A 71 1.72 -22.07 6.49
N LYS A 72 2.78 -22.87 6.40
CA LYS A 72 2.70 -24.23 5.84
C LYS A 72 2.00 -25.24 6.76
N GLU A 73 1.74 -24.91 8.02
CA GLU A 73 0.97 -25.76 8.93
C GLU A 73 -0.51 -25.85 8.54
N PHE A 74 -1.02 -24.86 7.81
CA PHE A 74 -2.40 -24.86 7.31
C PHE A 74 -2.58 -25.84 6.16
N LYS A 75 -3.57 -26.72 6.28
CA LYS A 75 -3.82 -27.83 5.31
C LYS A 75 -4.16 -27.32 3.92
N GLU A 76 -4.76 -26.13 3.83
CA GLU A 76 -5.22 -25.46 2.62
C GLU A 76 -4.07 -24.84 1.81
N VAL A 77 -2.90 -24.69 2.43
CA VAL A 77 -1.73 -24.07 1.80
C VAL A 77 -1.00 -25.09 0.94
N SER A 78 -0.66 -24.69 -0.29
CA SER A 78 0.14 -25.46 -1.23
C SER A 78 1.62 -25.10 -1.14
N TYR A 79 1.93 -23.82 -1.24
CA TYR A 79 3.29 -23.29 -1.12
C TYR A 79 3.29 -21.92 -0.45
N VAL A 80 4.45 -21.56 0.10
CA VAL A 80 4.69 -20.22 0.67
C VAL A 80 6.03 -19.73 0.17
N MET A 81 6.07 -18.51 -0.34
CA MET A 81 7.29 -17.80 -0.71
C MET A 81 7.37 -16.48 0.04
N THR A 82 8.57 -16.00 0.32
CA THR A 82 8.78 -14.71 0.97
C THR A 82 9.89 -13.94 0.26
N GLN A 83 9.67 -12.64 0.11
CA GLN A 83 10.65 -11.66 -0.32
C GLN A 83 10.95 -10.74 0.87
N VAL A 84 12.21 -10.49 1.17
CA VAL A 84 12.66 -9.66 2.28
C VAL A 84 13.32 -8.41 1.71
N GLY A 85 12.77 -7.24 2.07
CA GLY A 85 13.28 -5.97 1.59
C GLY A 85 13.08 -5.78 0.09
N ARG A 86 14.03 -5.11 -0.55
CA ARG A 86 14.01 -4.75 -1.98
C ARG A 86 15.12 -5.44 -2.76
N ASP A 87 15.00 -5.44 -4.07
CA ASP A 87 16.08 -5.79 -4.99
C ASP A 87 17.16 -4.70 -5.08
N ASP A 88 18.28 -5.03 -5.73
CA ASP A 88 19.39 -4.09 -5.92
C ASP A 88 19.06 -2.97 -6.92
N GLU A 89 18.11 -3.19 -7.84
CA GLU A 89 17.67 -2.20 -8.82
C GLU A 89 16.72 -1.17 -8.19
N GLY A 90 16.16 -1.47 -7.02
CA GLY A 90 15.44 -0.53 -6.17
C GLY A 90 14.13 -0.04 -6.77
N ALA A 91 13.42 -0.89 -7.52
CA ALA A 91 12.11 -0.56 -8.08
C ALA A 91 11.09 -0.21 -6.99
N GLU A 92 11.19 -0.86 -5.84
CA GLU A 92 10.34 -0.63 -4.67
C GLU A 92 11.19 -0.18 -3.47
N ALA A 93 10.71 0.84 -2.74
CA ALA A 93 11.45 1.45 -1.63
C ALA A 93 11.22 0.73 -0.29
N PHE A 94 11.20 -0.60 -0.29
CA PHE A 94 11.01 -1.38 0.93
C PHE A 94 12.29 -1.47 1.76
N SER A 95 12.11 -1.42 3.09
CA SER A 95 13.18 -1.61 4.07
C SER A 95 13.40 -3.09 4.38
N LEU A 96 14.45 -3.39 5.13
CA LEU A 96 14.74 -4.77 5.57
C LEU A 96 13.69 -5.34 6.55
N SER A 97 12.87 -4.50 7.15
CA SER A 97 11.77 -4.90 8.02
C SER A 97 10.49 -5.24 7.25
N HIS A 98 10.45 -4.93 5.95
CA HIS A 98 9.30 -5.28 5.09
C HIS A 98 9.52 -6.67 4.47
N VAL A 99 8.53 -7.54 4.65
CA VAL A 99 8.51 -8.88 4.07
C VAL A 99 7.19 -9.10 3.34
N GLU A 100 7.30 -9.39 2.06
CA GLU A 100 6.17 -9.82 1.26
C GLU A 100 6.08 -11.34 1.23
N CYS A 101 4.88 -11.87 1.42
CA CYS A 101 4.66 -13.30 1.52
C CYS A 101 3.52 -13.74 0.59
N GLY A 102 3.87 -14.45 -0.46
CA GLY A 102 2.92 -15.11 -1.35
C GLY A 102 2.54 -16.50 -0.86
N VAL A 103 1.25 -16.74 -0.65
CA VAL A 103 0.69 -18.01 -0.19
C VAL A 103 -0.19 -18.59 -1.29
N GLY A 104 0.27 -19.65 -1.95
CA GLY A 104 -0.54 -20.41 -2.90
C GLY A 104 -1.46 -21.38 -2.18
N LEU A 105 -2.72 -21.41 -2.59
CA LEU A 105 -3.74 -22.26 -2.01
C LEU A 105 -3.94 -23.56 -2.81
N LYS A 106 -4.40 -24.60 -2.16
CA LYS A 106 -4.88 -25.82 -2.81
C LYS A 106 -6.26 -25.58 -3.42
N PRO A 107 -6.68 -26.39 -4.41
CA PRO A 107 -8.02 -26.28 -4.96
C PRO A 107 -9.10 -26.33 -3.87
N TYR A 108 -10.08 -25.44 -3.90
CA TYR A 108 -11.15 -25.34 -2.90
C TYR A 108 -11.94 -26.63 -2.71
N SER A 109 -12.02 -27.48 -3.75
CA SER A 109 -12.65 -28.82 -3.68
C SER A 109 -11.98 -29.78 -2.70
N THR A 110 -10.75 -29.47 -2.26
CA THR A 110 -9.99 -30.28 -1.28
C THR A 110 -10.08 -29.74 0.15
N TRP A 111 -10.78 -28.63 0.35
CA TRP A 111 -10.93 -28.00 1.66
C TRP A 111 -12.02 -28.69 2.48
N GLU A 112 -12.02 -28.43 3.78
CA GLU A 112 -13.09 -28.89 4.66
C GLU A 112 -14.43 -28.24 4.23
N PHE A 113 -15.51 -29.03 4.33
CA PHE A 113 -16.84 -28.59 3.86
C PHE A 113 -17.29 -27.32 4.60
N GLY A 114 -17.62 -26.27 3.84
CA GLY A 114 -18.10 -24.99 4.34
C GLY A 114 -17.01 -24.00 4.72
N LYS A 115 -15.72 -24.37 4.72
CA LYS A 115 -14.60 -23.46 4.99
C LYS A 115 -14.36 -22.52 3.81
N THR A 116 -14.32 -21.23 4.07
CA THR A 116 -14.05 -20.19 3.08
C THR A 116 -12.63 -19.66 3.17
N LYS A 117 -12.18 -18.91 2.16
CA LYS A 117 -10.90 -18.19 2.18
C LYS A 117 -10.86 -17.14 3.30
N ALA A 118 -12.00 -16.52 3.60
CA ALA A 118 -12.10 -15.56 4.69
C ALA A 118 -11.83 -16.21 6.05
N ASP A 119 -12.40 -17.39 6.29
CA ASP A 119 -12.16 -18.16 7.52
C ASP A 119 -10.67 -18.53 7.64
N LEU A 120 -10.03 -18.92 6.54
CA LEU A 120 -8.60 -19.22 6.53
C LEU A 120 -7.75 -17.98 6.85
N ILE A 121 -8.10 -16.82 6.30
CA ILE A 121 -7.43 -15.56 6.60
C ILE A 121 -7.57 -15.20 8.08
N GLU A 122 -8.77 -15.38 8.68
CA GLU A 122 -8.98 -15.16 10.12
C GLU A 122 -8.11 -16.09 10.98
N GLU A 123 -8.06 -17.37 10.65
CA GLU A 123 -7.21 -18.35 11.36
C GLU A 123 -5.72 -17.99 11.24
N MET A 124 -5.26 -17.59 10.03
CA MET A 124 -3.89 -17.15 9.81
C MET A 124 -3.57 -15.88 10.60
N ALA A 125 -4.46 -14.89 10.57
CA ALA A 125 -4.30 -13.64 11.31
C ALA A 125 -4.19 -13.90 12.81
N ALA A 126 -5.10 -14.67 13.38
CA ALA A 126 -5.08 -15.05 14.80
C ALA A 126 -3.79 -15.80 15.18
N LYS A 127 -3.29 -16.69 14.31
CA LYS A 127 -2.02 -17.39 14.55
C LYS A 127 -0.83 -16.44 14.52
N LEU A 128 -0.77 -15.54 13.54
CA LEU A 128 0.35 -14.61 13.39
C LEU A 128 0.36 -13.52 14.45
N GLU A 129 -0.79 -13.11 14.98
CA GLU A 129 -0.88 -12.19 16.14
C GLU A 129 -0.23 -12.77 17.41
N THR A 130 -0.17 -14.09 17.55
CA THR A 130 0.54 -14.72 18.68
C THR A 130 2.05 -14.69 18.54
N MET A 131 2.58 -14.37 17.36
CA MET A 131 4.01 -14.32 17.07
C MET A 131 4.55 -12.91 17.35
N PRO A 132 5.53 -12.74 18.23
CA PRO A 132 6.03 -11.42 18.57
C PRO A 132 6.81 -10.80 17.41
N GLY A 133 6.55 -9.51 17.16
CA GLY A 133 7.28 -8.73 16.16
C GLY A 133 6.76 -8.86 14.73
N TYR A 134 5.60 -9.48 14.51
CA TYR A 134 4.92 -9.50 13.23
C TYR A 134 3.71 -8.57 13.24
N SER A 135 3.68 -7.61 12.32
CA SER A 135 2.47 -6.84 11.99
C SER A 135 2.08 -7.22 10.56
N VAL A 136 0.90 -7.78 10.38
CA VAL A 136 0.49 -8.40 9.12
C VAL A 136 -0.69 -7.67 8.48
N GLY A 137 -0.71 -7.61 7.16
CA GLY A 137 -1.84 -7.18 6.36
C GLY A 137 -2.13 -8.23 5.28
N PHE A 138 -3.39 -8.58 5.09
CA PHE A 138 -3.82 -9.59 4.12
C PHE A 138 -4.42 -8.94 2.88
N SER A 139 -3.98 -9.39 1.71
CA SER A 139 -4.44 -8.96 0.40
C SER A 139 -4.42 -10.15 -0.58
N GLN A 140 -4.47 -9.86 -1.86
CA GLN A 140 -4.31 -10.81 -2.95
C GLN A 140 -3.32 -10.24 -3.97
N PRO A 141 -2.58 -11.05 -4.74
CA PRO A 141 -1.47 -10.57 -5.58
C PRO A 141 -1.85 -9.45 -6.57
N ILE A 142 -2.92 -9.63 -7.35
CA ILE A 142 -3.34 -8.63 -8.36
C ILE A 142 -3.98 -7.43 -7.67
N ILE A 143 -4.83 -7.66 -6.68
CA ILE A 143 -5.50 -6.58 -5.92
C ILE A 143 -4.46 -5.72 -5.22
N ASP A 144 -3.45 -6.32 -4.61
CA ASP A 144 -2.36 -5.61 -3.93
C ASP A 144 -1.64 -4.66 -4.89
N MET A 145 -1.19 -5.18 -6.03
CA MET A 145 -0.54 -4.39 -7.08
C MET A 145 -1.45 -3.27 -7.62
N VAL A 146 -2.74 -3.56 -7.83
CA VAL A 146 -3.71 -2.56 -8.32
C VAL A 146 -3.95 -1.47 -7.28
N MET A 147 -4.02 -1.82 -5.99
CA MET A 147 -4.18 -0.84 -4.91
C MET A 147 -2.96 0.03 -4.75
N ASP A 148 -1.76 -0.52 -4.86
CA ASP A 148 -0.53 0.28 -4.86
C ASP A 148 -0.54 1.33 -5.98
N GLN A 149 -0.87 0.93 -7.21
CA GLN A 149 -0.95 1.86 -8.35
C GLN A 149 -2.06 2.91 -8.23
N ILE A 150 -3.19 2.59 -7.60
CA ILE A 150 -4.35 3.47 -7.48
C ILE A 150 -4.26 4.38 -6.26
N ALA A 151 -3.94 3.79 -5.11
CA ALA A 151 -3.92 4.46 -3.81
C ALA A 151 -2.51 4.87 -3.38
N GLY A 152 -1.48 4.26 -3.97
CA GLY A 152 -0.11 4.33 -3.48
C GLY A 152 0.01 3.75 -2.08
N ALA A 153 -0.78 2.71 -1.80
CA ALA A 153 -0.75 1.94 -0.56
C ALA A 153 -1.40 0.58 -0.78
N HIS A 154 -0.87 -0.43 -0.14
CA HIS A 154 -1.29 -1.82 -0.25
C HIS A 154 -2.45 -2.14 0.71
N SER A 155 -3.59 -1.45 0.57
CA SER A 155 -4.76 -1.59 1.44
C SER A 155 -6.03 -1.09 0.77
N ASP A 156 -7.19 -1.45 1.31
CA ASP A 156 -8.50 -1.00 0.80
C ASP A 156 -8.63 0.52 0.85
N LEU A 157 -8.16 1.11 1.95
CA LEU A 157 -8.16 2.54 2.20
C LEU A 157 -6.79 3.00 2.72
N ALA A 158 -6.41 4.19 2.30
CA ALA A 158 -5.21 4.88 2.74
C ALA A 158 -5.56 6.33 3.12
N LEU A 159 -5.25 6.74 4.33
CA LEU A 159 -5.31 8.15 4.72
C LEU A 159 -3.92 8.76 4.59
N LYS A 160 -3.76 9.64 3.61
CA LYS A 160 -2.51 10.37 3.36
C LYS A 160 -2.48 11.66 4.16
N ILE A 161 -1.41 11.87 4.90
CA ILE A 161 -1.16 13.01 5.79
C ILE A 161 -0.02 13.82 5.19
N TYR A 162 -0.35 14.93 4.54
CA TYR A 162 0.61 15.81 3.90
C TYR A 162 1.07 16.89 4.86
N SER A 163 2.37 16.99 5.10
CA SER A 163 3.03 18.08 5.81
C SER A 163 4.52 18.15 5.45
N ASP A 164 5.13 19.31 5.62
CA ASP A 164 6.57 19.48 5.45
C ASP A 164 7.36 19.05 6.70
N ASP A 165 6.71 18.98 7.89
CA ASP A 165 7.29 18.47 9.12
C ASP A 165 6.99 16.97 9.30
N ILE A 166 8.04 16.16 9.18
CA ILE A 166 7.96 14.70 9.31
C ILE A 166 7.58 14.29 10.74
N THR A 167 8.04 15.03 11.74
CA THR A 167 7.80 14.71 13.16
C THR A 167 6.33 14.93 13.51
N GLU A 168 5.79 16.07 13.09
CA GLU A 168 4.38 16.40 13.24
C GLU A 168 3.49 15.39 12.49
N SER A 169 3.83 15.13 11.22
CA SER A 169 3.12 14.13 10.41
C SER A 169 3.07 12.76 11.07
N ARG A 170 4.20 12.33 11.67
CA ARG A 170 4.27 11.04 12.36
C ARG A 170 3.38 11.00 13.59
N HIS A 171 3.41 12.06 14.40
CA HIS A 171 2.56 12.16 15.58
C HIS A 171 1.06 12.08 15.21
N ILE A 172 0.67 12.80 14.15
CA ILE A 172 -0.71 12.77 13.64
C ILE A 172 -1.05 11.38 13.08
N ALA A 173 -0.14 10.75 12.33
CA ALA A 173 -0.36 9.42 11.78
C ALA A 173 -0.58 8.36 12.87
N ASP A 174 0.21 8.42 13.94
CA ASP A 174 0.06 7.51 15.07
C ASP A 174 -1.28 7.73 15.83
N GLN A 175 -1.71 8.99 16.01
CA GLN A 175 -3.02 9.31 16.58
C GLN A 175 -4.15 8.80 15.70
N VAL A 176 -4.10 9.08 14.40
CA VAL A 176 -5.09 8.60 13.42
C VAL A 176 -5.16 7.08 13.41
N ALA A 177 -4.01 6.39 13.39
CA ALA A 177 -3.98 4.93 13.43
C ALA A 177 -4.65 4.36 14.68
N ASN A 178 -4.45 5.00 15.84
CA ASN A 178 -5.10 4.59 17.08
C ASN A 178 -6.62 4.79 17.03
N VAL A 179 -7.08 5.95 16.54
CA VAL A 179 -8.53 6.22 16.37
C VAL A 179 -9.17 5.23 15.40
N LEU A 180 -8.49 4.91 14.28
CA LEU A 180 -9.03 3.98 13.29
C LEU A 180 -9.13 2.54 13.83
N LYS A 181 -8.19 2.11 14.66
CA LYS A 181 -8.23 0.77 15.31
C LYS A 181 -9.45 0.55 16.19
N GLU A 182 -10.02 1.60 16.75
CA GLU A 182 -11.21 1.52 17.61
C GLU A 182 -12.53 1.41 16.83
N ILE A 183 -12.49 1.62 15.50
CA ILE A 183 -13.69 1.57 14.67
C ILE A 183 -14.00 0.11 14.28
N PRO A 184 -15.20 -0.41 14.63
CA PRO A 184 -15.60 -1.75 14.20
C PRO A 184 -15.51 -1.92 12.69
N GLY A 185 -14.89 -3.01 12.25
CA GLY A 185 -14.64 -3.32 10.85
C GLY A 185 -13.32 -2.82 10.31
N ALA A 186 -12.57 -2.00 11.05
CA ALA A 186 -11.17 -1.71 10.72
C ALA A 186 -10.29 -2.93 10.99
N ALA A 187 -9.47 -3.28 10.03
CA ALA A 187 -8.48 -4.35 10.13
C ALA A 187 -7.12 -3.88 9.61
N ASP A 188 -6.06 -4.51 10.07
CA ASP A 188 -4.69 -4.32 9.58
C ASP A 188 -4.23 -2.84 9.57
N VAL A 189 -4.71 -2.05 10.54
CA VAL A 189 -4.40 -0.61 10.62
C VAL A 189 -2.94 -0.39 11.00
N ALA A 190 -2.19 0.26 10.12
CA ALA A 190 -0.79 0.59 10.34
C ALA A 190 -0.37 1.88 9.63
N VAL A 191 0.72 2.49 10.08
CA VAL A 191 1.42 3.54 9.34
C VAL A 191 2.41 2.85 8.42
N ASP A 192 2.34 3.12 7.11
CA ASP A 192 3.18 2.45 6.11
C ASP A 192 4.66 2.77 6.28
N GLN A 193 4.98 4.03 6.52
CA GLN A 193 6.35 4.45 6.68
C GLN A 193 6.86 4.07 8.06
N GLU A 194 8.05 3.53 8.11
CA GLU A 194 8.74 3.23 9.37
C GLU A 194 9.00 4.48 10.20
N PRO A 195 9.10 4.35 11.54
CA PRO A 195 9.59 5.41 12.38
C PRO A 195 11.04 5.80 12.01
N PRO A 196 11.49 6.99 12.40
CA PRO A 196 12.88 7.39 12.20
C PRO A 196 13.86 6.37 12.77
N LEU A 197 14.89 6.04 11.99
CA LEU A 197 15.90 5.03 12.33
C LEU A 197 17.25 5.67 12.58
N PRO A 198 18.11 5.04 13.41
CA PRO A 198 19.52 5.44 13.53
C PRO A 198 20.22 5.36 12.17
N GLN A 199 20.90 6.41 11.80
CA GLN A 199 21.63 6.55 10.53
C GLN A 199 23.03 7.02 10.79
N LEU A 200 24.01 6.45 10.07
CA LEU A 200 25.36 6.98 10.02
C LEU A 200 25.43 8.06 8.94
N GLN A 201 25.70 9.30 9.36
CA GLN A 201 25.93 10.41 8.43
C GLN A 201 27.42 10.68 8.30
N ILE A 202 27.88 10.78 7.03
CA ILE A 202 29.23 11.19 6.68
C ILE A 202 29.09 12.52 5.94
N ILE A 203 29.48 13.62 6.60
CA ILE A 203 29.33 14.98 6.08
C ILE A 203 30.71 15.46 5.59
N ALA A 204 30.85 15.53 4.28
CA ALA A 204 32.08 15.99 3.63
C ALA A 204 32.34 17.48 3.90
N ASP A 205 33.50 17.83 4.47
CA ASP A 205 33.95 19.21 4.69
C ASP A 205 34.68 19.68 3.42
N ARG A 206 34.00 20.48 2.60
CA ARG A 206 34.53 20.97 1.33
C ARG A 206 35.80 21.81 1.47
N ALA A 207 35.95 22.57 2.57
CA ALA A 207 37.13 23.39 2.79
C ALA A 207 38.36 22.54 3.13
N ARG A 208 38.18 21.53 3.98
CA ARG A 208 39.26 20.57 4.29
C ARG A 208 39.63 19.70 3.09
N ILE A 209 38.64 19.23 2.33
CA ILE A 209 38.86 18.46 1.12
C ILE A 209 39.74 19.25 0.13
N ALA A 210 39.40 20.52 -0.12
CA ALA A 210 40.19 21.39 -0.99
C ALA A 210 41.64 21.64 -0.49
N GLN A 211 41.87 21.74 0.84
CA GLN A 211 43.19 21.88 1.40
C GLN A 211 44.12 20.70 1.08
N TYR A 212 43.57 19.48 0.95
CA TYR A 212 44.33 18.28 0.56
C TYR A 212 44.35 18.04 -0.95
N GLY A 213 43.82 18.98 -1.73
CA GLY A 213 43.78 18.85 -3.19
C GLY A 213 42.88 17.71 -3.69
N LEU A 214 41.84 17.36 -2.90
CA LEU A 214 40.86 16.34 -3.22
C LEU A 214 39.56 16.98 -3.71
N ASN A 215 38.73 16.17 -4.36
CA ASN A 215 37.35 16.52 -4.71
C ASN A 215 36.36 15.83 -3.79
N VAL A 216 35.15 16.36 -3.73
CA VAL A 216 34.05 15.71 -2.97
C VAL A 216 33.72 14.34 -3.54
N SER A 217 33.90 14.15 -4.88
CA SER A 217 33.74 12.86 -5.54
C SER A 217 34.70 11.80 -4.98
N ASP A 218 35.94 12.15 -4.70
CA ASP A 218 36.96 11.19 -4.17
C ASP A 218 36.51 10.62 -2.82
N VAL A 219 35.85 11.46 -2.00
CA VAL A 219 35.25 11.04 -0.71
C VAL A 219 34.03 10.17 -0.95
N ALA A 220 33.15 10.53 -1.89
CA ALA A 220 31.96 9.77 -2.21
C ALA A 220 32.32 8.38 -2.77
N ASP A 221 33.28 8.32 -3.70
CA ASP A 221 33.77 7.08 -4.32
C ASP A 221 34.39 6.13 -3.27
N LEU A 222 35.15 6.68 -2.31
CA LEU A 222 35.65 5.86 -1.20
C LEU A 222 34.53 5.28 -0.36
N ILE A 223 33.51 6.09 0.00
CA ILE A 223 32.39 5.65 0.81
C ILE A 223 31.57 4.56 0.06
N GLU A 224 31.28 4.80 -1.21
CA GLU A 224 30.56 3.84 -2.06
C GLU A 224 31.33 2.53 -2.14
N LEU A 225 32.60 2.57 -2.52
CA LEU A 225 33.43 1.37 -2.66
C LEU A 225 33.66 0.66 -1.32
N ALA A 226 34.00 1.41 -0.28
CA ALA A 226 34.43 0.81 0.99
C ALA A 226 33.27 0.26 1.80
N ILE A 227 32.13 0.97 1.84
CA ILE A 227 30.97 0.63 2.69
C ILE A 227 29.90 -0.11 1.90
N GLY A 228 29.43 0.47 0.80
CA GLY A 228 28.40 -0.10 -0.05
C GLY A 228 28.88 -1.31 -0.83
N GLY A 229 30.04 -1.18 -1.40
CA GLY A 229 30.60 -2.09 -2.40
C GLY A 229 30.22 -1.67 -3.83
N ALA A 230 31.18 -1.70 -4.71
CA ALA A 230 30.97 -1.43 -6.14
C ALA A 230 31.10 -2.70 -6.97
N SER A 231 30.22 -2.90 -7.95
CA SER A 231 30.36 -3.94 -8.95
C SER A 231 31.50 -3.60 -9.88
N ILE A 232 32.56 -4.40 -9.84
CA ILE A 232 33.76 -4.22 -10.65
C ILE A 232 33.76 -5.07 -11.90
N SER A 233 32.95 -6.13 -11.96
CA SER A 233 32.85 -7.06 -13.09
C SER A 233 31.61 -7.93 -12.95
N GLN A 234 31.28 -8.71 -13.96
CA GLN A 234 30.22 -9.72 -13.94
C GLN A 234 30.76 -11.09 -14.37
N ILE A 235 30.29 -12.13 -13.72
CA ILE A 235 30.58 -13.53 -14.08
C ILE A 235 29.31 -14.14 -14.67
N PHE A 236 29.42 -14.72 -15.83
CA PHE A 236 28.31 -15.42 -16.50
C PHE A 236 28.41 -16.92 -16.26
N VAL A 237 27.35 -17.51 -15.72
CA VAL A 237 27.21 -18.96 -15.53
C VAL A 237 25.97 -19.44 -16.28
N GLY A 238 26.18 -19.94 -17.50
CA GLY A 238 25.09 -20.26 -18.42
C GLY A 238 24.31 -18.99 -18.81
N SER A 239 23.02 -18.94 -18.53
CA SER A 239 22.13 -17.78 -18.77
C SER A 239 22.05 -16.79 -17.60
N LYS A 240 22.77 -17.00 -16.53
CA LYS A 240 22.75 -16.15 -15.33
C LYS A 240 24.00 -15.30 -15.24
N SER A 241 23.86 -14.03 -14.89
CA SER A 241 24.94 -13.12 -14.55
C SER A 241 25.00 -12.90 -13.02
N TYR A 242 26.22 -12.78 -12.52
CA TYR A 242 26.51 -12.50 -11.11
C TYR A 242 27.52 -11.36 -11.05
N ASP A 243 27.20 -10.33 -10.25
CA ASP A 243 28.12 -9.21 -10.04
C ASP A 243 29.29 -9.63 -9.13
N VAL A 244 30.49 -9.18 -9.50
CA VAL A 244 31.68 -9.26 -8.65
C VAL A 244 31.78 -7.95 -7.89
N ILE A 245 31.44 -7.97 -6.60
CA ILE A 245 31.42 -6.79 -5.75
C ILE A 245 32.71 -6.70 -4.96
N CYS A 246 33.37 -5.52 -5.02
CA CYS A 246 34.52 -5.18 -4.20
C CYS A 246 34.07 -4.26 -3.07
N ARG A 247 34.37 -4.62 -1.82
CA ARG A 247 34.16 -3.78 -0.64
C ARG A 247 35.14 -4.13 0.47
N PHE A 248 35.30 -3.24 1.44
CA PHE A 248 36.12 -3.55 2.60
C PHE A 248 35.47 -4.63 3.48
N ASP A 249 36.28 -5.32 4.26
CA ASP A 249 35.84 -6.32 5.21
C ASP A 249 34.93 -5.72 6.30
N ASP A 250 34.10 -6.54 6.91
CA ASP A 250 33.14 -6.08 7.93
C ASP A 250 33.87 -5.48 9.15
N ALA A 251 35.07 -5.96 9.46
CA ALA A 251 35.85 -5.44 10.58
C ALA A 251 36.29 -3.98 10.35
N SER A 252 36.47 -3.56 9.10
CA SER A 252 36.91 -2.20 8.75
C SER A 252 35.76 -1.18 8.63
N ARG A 253 34.50 -1.62 8.61
CA ARG A 253 33.33 -0.77 8.35
C ARG A 253 32.21 -0.89 9.40
N ASN A 254 32.43 -1.56 10.52
CA ASN A 254 31.41 -1.86 11.52
C ASN A 254 31.24 -0.80 12.62
N SER A 255 32.02 0.28 12.61
CA SER A 255 31.88 1.37 13.54
C SER A 255 32.25 2.74 12.92
N PRO A 256 31.69 3.86 13.44
CA PRO A 256 32.03 5.20 12.96
C PRO A 256 33.54 5.49 13.01
N GLU A 257 34.23 5.05 14.07
CA GLU A 257 35.67 5.25 14.27
C GLU A 257 36.50 4.53 13.18
N ARG A 258 36.11 3.28 12.84
CA ARG A 258 36.81 2.50 11.81
C ARG A 258 36.56 3.08 10.43
N ILE A 259 35.33 3.52 10.15
CA ILE A 259 35.01 4.22 8.90
C ILE A 259 35.80 5.52 8.81
N GLY A 260 35.95 6.26 9.91
CA GLY A 260 36.79 7.47 9.96
C GLY A 260 38.27 7.24 9.66
N ASN A 261 38.76 6.04 9.93
CA ASN A 261 40.14 5.64 9.65
C ASN A 261 40.38 5.12 8.22
N LEU A 262 39.34 5.02 7.38
CA LEU A 262 39.52 4.68 5.96
C LEU A 262 40.39 5.74 5.28
N LEU A 263 41.33 5.28 4.44
CA LEU A 263 42.35 6.14 3.87
C LEU A 263 41.97 6.63 2.48
N LEU A 264 41.99 7.94 2.31
CA LEU A 264 41.97 8.65 1.02
C LEU A 264 43.40 8.87 0.53
N THR A 265 43.63 8.72 -0.77
CA THR A 265 44.92 9.02 -1.39
C THR A 265 44.85 10.37 -2.09
N THR A 266 45.68 11.32 -1.68
CA THR A 266 45.77 12.66 -2.31
C THR A 266 46.49 12.55 -3.67
N GLY A 267 46.39 13.60 -4.49
CA GLY A 267 47.10 13.68 -5.77
C GLY A 267 48.61 13.62 -5.64
N SER A 268 49.20 13.93 -4.44
CA SER A 268 50.63 13.79 -4.12
C SER A 268 50.99 12.36 -3.65
N GLY A 269 50.05 11.43 -3.55
CA GLY A 269 50.23 10.08 -3.04
C GLY A 269 50.19 9.97 -1.50
N THR A 270 49.95 11.04 -0.79
CA THR A 270 49.80 11.02 0.67
C THR A 270 48.48 10.39 1.06
N LYS A 271 48.47 9.50 2.06
CA LYS A 271 47.27 8.87 2.59
C LYS A 271 46.79 9.64 3.83
N ILE A 272 45.51 10.04 3.80
CA ILE A 272 44.85 10.75 4.91
C ILE A 272 43.61 9.99 5.34
N PRO A 273 43.27 9.93 6.65
CA PRO A 273 42.03 9.30 7.10
C PRO A 273 40.83 10.16 6.73
N LEU A 274 39.71 9.51 6.46
CA LEU A 274 38.42 10.12 6.09
C LEU A 274 37.96 11.14 7.14
N SER A 275 38.21 10.87 8.42
CA SER A 275 37.88 11.79 9.55
C SER A 275 38.56 13.16 9.47
N GLN A 276 39.62 13.34 8.69
CA GLN A 276 40.24 14.64 8.45
C GLN A 276 39.47 15.53 7.49
N VAL A 277 38.68 14.93 6.62
CA VAL A 277 37.94 15.63 5.53
C VAL A 277 36.43 15.45 5.63
N ALA A 278 35.92 14.66 6.58
CA ALA A 278 34.49 14.47 6.82
C ALA A 278 34.18 14.35 8.31
N GLU A 279 33.00 14.80 8.70
CA GLU A 279 32.41 14.55 10.01
C GLU A 279 31.58 13.27 9.93
N ILE A 280 31.83 12.34 10.85
CA ILE A 280 31.13 11.05 10.91
C ILE A 280 30.34 11.00 12.22
N LYS A 281 29.03 10.93 12.12
CA LYS A 281 28.17 10.93 13.31
C LYS A 281 26.96 10.02 13.15
N MET A 282 26.53 9.43 14.26
CA MET A 282 25.25 8.77 14.36
C MET A 282 24.15 9.83 14.56
N THR A 283 23.08 9.74 13.77
CA THR A 283 21.90 10.59 13.87
C THR A 283 20.64 9.75 13.73
N THR A 284 19.49 10.33 14.00
CA THR A 284 18.19 9.70 13.71
C THR A 284 17.58 10.41 12.51
N GLY A 285 17.14 9.66 11.53
CA GLY A 285 16.57 10.21 10.31
C GLY A 285 15.44 9.34 9.76
N ALA A 286 14.64 9.93 8.87
CA ALA A 286 13.56 9.19 8.21
C ALA A 286 14.14 8.03 7.38
N SER A 287 13.59 6.84 7.55
CA SER A 287 13.96 5.64 6.77
C SER A 287 13.52 5.78 5.32
N THR A 288 12.30 6.31 5.11
CA THR A 288 11.70 6.52 3.80
C THR A 288 10.99 7.87 3.77
N ILE A 289 11.13 8.60 2.68
CA ILE A 289 10.43 9.86 2.42
C ILE A 289 9.59 9.68 1.17
N THR A 290 8.28 9.54 1.36
CA THR A 290 7.32 9.39 0.27
C THR A 290 6.79 10.76 -0.16
N ARG A 291 6.66 10.95 -1.48
CA ARG A 291 6.13 12.17 -2.07
C ARG A 291 5.07 11.88 -3.14
N GLU A 292 4.02 12.67 -3.13
CA GLU A 292 3.02 12.72 -4.18
C GLU A 292 2.87 14.17 -4.65
N MET A 293 2.95 14.41 -5.96
CA MET A 293 2.96 15.78 -6.53
C MET A 293 3.94 16.73 -5.84
N ASN A 294 5.15 16.23 -5.53
CA ASN A 294 6.23 16.93 -4.83
C ASN A 294 5.95 17.28 -3.36
N LYS A 295 4.81 16.92 -2.79
CA LYS A 295 4.50 17.08 -1.35
C LYS A 295 4.84 15.81 -0.60
N ARG A 296 5.49 15.95 0.57
CA ARG A 296 5.75 14.83 1.48
C ARG A 296 4.45 14.36 2.10
N HIS A 297 4.33 13.06 2.31
CA HIS A 297 3.21 12.50 3.06
C HIS A 297 3.58 11.24 3.83
N LEU A 298 2.84 10.98 4.88
CA LEU A 298 2.75 9.69 5.55
C LEU A 298 1.41 9.06 5.23
N THR A 299 1.36 7.73 5.19
CA THR A 299 0.15 6.99 4.87
C THR A 299 -0.26 6.11 6.05
N VAL A 300 -1.50 6.26 6.50
CA VAL A 300 -2.15 5.32 7.42
C VAL A 300 -3.04 4.41 6.59
N ARG A 301 -2.67 3.15 6.51
CA ARG A 301 -3.44 2.12 5.79
C ARG A 301 -4.48 1.47 6.69
N VAL A 302 -5.58 1.05 6.10
CA VAL A 302 -6.64 0.28 6.77
C VAL A 302 -7.34 -0.63 5.79
N ASN A 303 -7.53 -1.88 6.15
CA ASN A 303 -8.40 -2.83 5.46
C ASN A 303 -9.77 -2.86 6.13
N LEU A 304 -10.79 -3.21 5.39
CA LEU A 304 -12.16 -3.29 5.90
C LEU A 304 -12.65 -4.74 5.92
N ARG A 305 -13.27 -5.14 7.03
CA ARG A 305 -13.89 -6.46 7.16
C ARG A 305 -15.33 -6.33 7.62
N GLY A 306 -16.26 -6.79 6.78
CA GLY A 306 -17.68 -6.89 7.13
C GLY A 306 -18.43 -5.57 7.29
N VAL A 307 -17.89 -4.45 6.77
CA VAL A 307 -18.51 -3.12 6.86
C VAL A 307 -18.52 -2.42 5.50
N ASP A 308 -19.54 -1.58 5.30
CA ASP A 308 -19.64 -0.73 4.12
C ASP A 308 -18.60 0.39 4.16
N LEU A 309 -17.91 0.59 3.03
CA LEU A 309 -16.86 1.57 2.85
C LEU A 309 -17.31 3.01 3.19
N THR A 310 -18.49 3.41 2.73
CA THR A 310 -19.02 4.77 2.93
C THR A 310 -19.38 5.00 4.38
N ALA A 311 -20.02 4.02 5.03
CA ALA A 311 -20.36 4.08 6.44
C ALA A 311 -19.10 4.17 7.32
N PHE A 312 -18.08 3.41 6.99
CA PHE A 312 -16.78 3.47 7.67
C PHE A 312 -16.13 4.84 7.53
N LEU A 313 -16.03 5.39 6.31
CA LEU A 313 -15.42 6.70 6.05
C LEU A 313 -16.12 7.84 6.81
N ASN A 314 -17.46 7.84 6.84
CA ASN A 314 -18.22 8.84 7.57
C ASN A 314 -17.92 8.80 9.07
N LYS A 315 -17.84 7.59 9.65
CA LYS A 315 -17.50 7.40 11.06
C LYS A 315 -16.05 7.76 11.34
N ALA A 316 -15.13 7.37 10.47
CA ALA A 316 -13.71 7.66 10.59
C ALA A 316 -13.46 9.19 10.58
N ASN A 317 -14.04 9.91 9.61
CA ASN A 317 -13.89 11.36 9.53
C ASN A 317 -14.41 12.04 10.79
N ALA A 318 -15.62 11.67 11.24
CA ALA A 318 -16.21 12.28 12.45
C ALA A 318 -15.37 12.05 13.73
N LEU A 319 -14.72 10.89 13.86
CA LEU A 319 -13.83 10.59 14.98
C LEU A 319 -12.48 11.29 14.84
N ILE A 320 -11.89 11.30 13.67
CA ILE A 320 -10.62 12.00 13.40
C ILE A 320 -10.79 13.50 13.68
N ASP A 321 -11.84 14.14 13.16
CA ASP A 321 -12.10 15.57 13.39
C ASP A 321 -12.32 15.91 14.89
N LYS A 322 -12.84 14.96 15.67
CA LYS A 322 -13.08 15.13 17.09
C LYS A 322 -11.84 14.91 17.95
N GLU A 323 -11.05 13.88 17.64
CA GLU A 323 -10.02 13.36 18.54
C GLU A 323 -8.59 13.75 18.12
N VAL A 324 -8.35 13.96 16.82
CA VAL A 324 -7.03 14.33 16.30
C VAL A 324 -6.98 15.82 16.07
N LYS A 325 -6.08 16.50 16.81
CA LYS A 325 -5.88 17.94 16.67
C LYS A 325 -4.63 18.21 15.85
N TYR A 326 -4.80 18.95 14.76
CA TYR A 326 -3.69 19.39 13.90
C TYR A 326 -4.01 20.76 13.31
N ASP A 327 -2.96 21.44 12.84
CA ASP A 327 -3.11 22.72 12.14
C ASP A 327 -3.51 22.46 10.68
N HIS A 328 -4.72 22.87 10.31
CA HIS A 328 -5.28 22.68 8.96
C HIS A 328 -4.56 23.51 7.87
N ASP A 329 -3.75 24.51 8.24
CA ASP A 329 -3.00 25.31 7.28
C ASP A 329 -1.70 24.60 6.89
N SER A 330 -1.06 23.88 7.81
CA SER A 330 0.20 23.15 7.61
C SER A 330 0.04 21.67 7.26
N VAL A 331 -1.08 21.06 7.67
CA VAL A 331 -1.35 19.63 7.51
C VAL A 331 -2.65 19.37 6.76
N HIS A 332 -2.59 18.54 5.73
CA HIS A 332 -3.76 18.16 4.95
C HIS A 332 -3.96 16.65 4.98
N LEU A 333 -5.17 16.23 5.31
CA LEU A 333 -5.59 14.84 5.28
C LEU A 333 -6.36 14.54 3.99
N LYS A 334 -6.02 13.44 3.33
CA LYS A 334 -6.70 13.00 2.10
C LYS A 334 -6.86 11.50 2.08
N TRP A 335 -8.10 11.03 1.99
CA TRP A 335 -8.36 9.63 1.71
C TRP A 335 -8.02 9.28 0.27
N ALA A 336 -7.38 8.13 0.10
CA ALA A 336 -7.09 7.51 -1.19
C ALA A 336 -7.50 6.02 -1.14
N GLY A 337 -7.58 5.39 -2.31
CA GLY A 337 -7.99 3.99 -2.44
C GLY A 337 -9.20 3.80 -3.34
N GLN A 338 -9.89 2.68 -3.17
CA GLN A 338 -11.08 2.34 -3.97
C GLN A 338 -12.15 3.44 -3.94
N PHE A 339 -12.26 4.17 -2.83
CA PHE A 339 -13.20 5.28 -2.66
C PHE A 339 -13.05 6.38 -3.73
N GLU A 340 -11.83 6.77 -4.09
CA GLU A 340 -11.62 7.82 -5.10
C GLU A 340 -12.12 7.39 -6.48
N ASN A 341 -11.91 6.12 -6.83
CA ASN A 341 -12.40 5.55 -8.07
C ASN A 341 -13.91 5.39 -8.07
N GLN A 342 -14.47 4.93 -6.96
CA GLN A 342 -15.91 4.82 -6.76
C GLN A 342 -16.59 6.19 -6.92
N HIS A 343 -16.07 7.23 -6.24
CA HIS A 343 -16.60 8.58 -6.33
C HIS A 343 -16.52 9.16 -7.74
N ARG A 344 -15.38 8.98 -8.41
CA ARG A 344 -15.21 9.38 -9.84
C ARG A 344 -16.15 8.63 -10.77
N ALA A 345 -16.35 7.33 -10.55
CA ALA A 345 -17.27 6.52 -11.33
C ALA A 345 -18.72 6.97 -11.14
N TYR A 346 -19.16 7.21 -9.91
CA TYR A 346 -20.51 7.71 -9.64
C TYR A 346 -20.74 9.10 -10.21
N ALA A 347 -19.78 10.01 -10.13
CA ALA A 347 -19.88 11.32 -10.74
C ALA A 347 -20.03 11.25 -12.27
N ARG A 348 -19.26 10.37 -12.93
CA ARG A 348 -19.37 10.11 -14.37
C ARG A 348 -20.70 9.47 -14.75
N LEU A 349 -21.12 8.43 -14.01
CA LEU A 349 -22.42 7.76 -14.22
C LEU A 349 -23.58 8.72 -14.03
N GLY A 350 -23.51 9.60 -13.01
CA GLY A 350 -24.50 10.64 -12.76
C GLY A 350 -24.68 11.63 -13.90
N ALA A 351 -23.67 11.82 -14.73
CA ALA A 351 -23.77 12.65 -15.95
C ALA A 351 -24.15 11.82 -17.18
N VAL A 352 -23.53 10.67 -17.39
CA VAL A 352 -23.68 9.85 -18.60
C VAL A 352 -25.04 9.17 -18.66
N VAL A 353 -25.56 8.65 -17.55
CA VAL A 353 -26.85 7.93 -17.53
C VAL A 353 -28.02 8.85 -17.91
N PRO A 354 -28.22 10.05 -17.30
CA PRO A 354 -29.27 10.97 -17.72
C PRO A 354 -29.14 11.42 -19.20
N LEU A 355 -27.89 11.64 -19.64
CA LEU A 355 -27.62 11.99 -21.04
C LEU A 355 -28.05 10.86 -22.01
N ALA A 356 -27.67 9.62 -21.71
CA ALA A 356 -28.03 8.46 -22.51
C ALA A 356 -29.55 8.23 -22.54
N LEU A 357 -30.20 8.35 -21.36
CA LEU A 357 -31.66 8.27 -21.28
C LEU A 357 -32.35 9.39 -22.05
N GLY A 358 -31.85 10.61 -21.96
CA GLY A 358 -32.34 11.75 -22.74
C GLY A 358 -32.22 11.55 -24.24
N LEU A 359 -31.07 11.01 -24.71
CA LEU A 359 -30.83 10.71 -26.10
C LEU A 359 -31.75 9.58 -26.61
N MET A 360 -31.92 8.52 -25.79
CA MET A 360 -32.83 7.42 -26.08
C MET A 360 -34.28 7.90 -26.20
N LEU A 361 -34.73 8.77 -25.28
CA LEU A 361 -36.06 9.37 -25.32
C LEU A 361 -36.25 10.22 -26.58
N LEU A 362 -35.22 10.99 -26.98
CA LEU A 362 -35.24 11.81 -28.18
C LEU A 362 -35.33 10.97 -29.45
N LEU A 363 -34.58 9.88 -29.54
CA LEU A 363 -34.64 8.93 -30.66
C LEU A 363 -36.00 8.23 -30.74
N LEU A 364 -36.55 7.80 -29.60
CA LEU A 364 -37.90 7.21 -29.55
C LEU A 364 -38.98 8.24 -29.93
N PHE A 365 -38.80 9.49 -29.48
CA PHE A 365 -39.72 10.58 -29.91
C PHE A 365 -39.67 10.81 -31.42
N ALA A 366 -38.47 10.84 -32.01
CA ALA A 366 -38.30 10.98 -33.45
C ALA A 366 -38.92 9.84 -34.24
N ALA A 367 -38.85 8.58 -33.72
CA ALA A 367 -39.42 7.41 -34.32
C ALA A 367 -40.97 7.33 -34.20
N CYS A 368 -41.50 7.68 -33.02
CA CYS A 368 -42.93 7.57 -32.71
C CYS A 368 -43.77 8.80 -33.03
N GLY A 369 -43.13 9.97 -33.18
CA GLY A 369 -43.81 11.28 -33.46
C GLY A 369 -44.68 11.80 -32.30
N LYS A 370 -44.76 11.08 -31.17
CA LYS A 370 -45.53 11.46 -29.97
C LYS A 370 -44.76 11.17 -28.70
N PHE A 371 -44.52 12.23 -27.90
CA PHE A 371 -43.75 12.13 -26.62
C PHE A 371 -44.33 11.09 -25.66
N ARG A 372 -45.67 11.01 -25.56
CA ARG A 372 -46.36 10.03 -24.69
C ARG A 372 -46.09 8.59 -25.08
N GLN A 373 -45.93 8.30 -26.38
CA GLN A 373 -45.61 6.94 -26.85
C GLN A 373 -44.10 6.65 -26.61
N ALA A 374 -43.25 7.59 -26.86
CA ALA A 374 -41.81 7.46 -26.55
C ALA A 374 -41.56 7.20 -25.09
N ALA A 375 -42.20 7.95 -24.18
CA ALA A 375 -42.09 7.77 -22.73
C ALA A 375 -42.68 6.46 -22.22
N LEU A 376 -43.67 5.87 -22.92
CA LEU A 376 -44.21 4.56 -22.57
C LEU A 376 -43.36 3.38 -23.07
N MET A 377 -42.51 3.61 -24.08
CA MET A 377 -41.58 2.60 -24.60
C MET A 377 -40.23 2.60 -23.88
N MET A 378 -39.88 3.67 -23.18
CA MET A 378 -38.68 3.81 -22.37
C MET A 378 -38.87 3.15 -20.98
#